data_cfcf001b357bff57ac9dbcfa04b6978c
#
_entry.id   cfcf001b357bff57ac9dbcfa04b6978c
#
_cell.length_a   1.000
_cell.length_b   1.000
_cell.length_c   1.000
_cell.angle_alpha   90.00
_cell.angle_beta   90.00
_cell.angle_gamma   90.00
#
_symmetry.space_group_name_H-M   'P 1'
#
loop_
_entity.id
_entity.type
_entity.pdbx_description
1 polymer ?
#
loop_
_entity_poly.entity_id
_entity_poly.type
_entity_poly.pdbx_seq_one_letter_code
_entity_poly.pdbx_strand_id
1 'polypeptide(L)'
;MTELAPHADQPSERPLRADAQRNRDRILEVARETFTQEGLSVPVDLIAERANVGVGTFYRHFPNKEVLASAILASRLESLIGEAEQLEGSPDPGDAFFGFLRLMAERSSADMALADAFTEAGYDVKSGSAEFKERLLETLGRMLRRAQASGAVRTDLTSSDVLALMAASCMATGRFGLSGADRDRVLGVVFDGLRPAT
;
A
#
# COMPACT_ATOMS: atom_id res chain seq x y z
N MET A 1 19.41 7.83 -60.37
CA MET A 1 18.42 6.93 -59.78
C MET A 1 19.05 6.40 -58.51
N THR A 2 18.75 7.03 -57.41
CA THR A 2 19.27 6.64 -56.09
C THR A 2 18.13 5.96 -55.36
N GLU A 3 18.26 4.66 -55.16
CA GLU A 3 17.29 3.77 -54.52
C GLU A 3 17.32 4.00 -53.01
N LEU A 4 16.21 4.44 -52.45
CA LEU A 4 16.02 4.65 -51.02
C LEU A 4 15.72 3.26 -50.40
N ALA A 5 16.60 2.78 -49.53
CA ALA A 5 16.38 1.58 -48.76
C ALA A 5 15.22 1.77 -47.73
N PRO A 6 14.37 0.76 -47.49
CA PRO A 6 13.27 0.87 -46.52
C PRO A 6 13.82 0.89 -45.09
N HIS A 7 13.33 1.84 -44.31
CA HIS A 7 13.52 1.91 -42.86
C HIS A 7 12.96 0.62 -42.22
N ALA A 8 13.81 -0.14 -41.61
CA ALA A 8 13.41 -1.27 -40.76
C ALA A 8 12.60 -0.74 -39.57
N ASP A 9 11.38 -1.20 -39.47
CA ASP A 9 10.43 -0.96 -38.38
C ASP A 9 11.05 -1.48 -37.07
N GLN A 10 11.47 -0.57 -36.18
CA GLN A 10 11.94 -0.94 -34.85
C GLN A 10 10.71 -1.30 -34.01
N PRO A 11 10.63 -2.51 -33.42
CA PRO A 11 9.52 -2.87 -32.56
C PRO A 11 9.47 -1.90 -31.39
N SER A 12 8.31 -1.25 -31.22
CA SER A 12 8.11 -0.20 -30.22
C SER A 12 8.41 -0.75 -28.80
N GLU A 13 9.34 -0.15 -28.10
CA GLU A 13 9.71 -0.50 -26.71
C GLU A 13 8.55 -0.37 -25.70
N ARG A 14 7.48 0.35 -26.03
CA ARG A 14 6.29 0.56 -25.18
C ARG A 14 5.53 -0.71 -24.82
N PRO A 15 5.22 -1.67 -25.72
CA PRO A 15 4.51 -2.90 -25.36
C PRO A 15 5.32 -3.77 -24.39
N LEU A 16 6.64 -3.89 -24.60
CA LEU A 16 7.52 -4.72 -23.76
C LEU A 16 7.61 -4.21 -22.32
N ARG A 17 7.64 -2.88 -22.13
CA ARG A 17 7.64 -2.27 -20.78
C ARG A 17 6.30 -2.49 -20.06
N ALA A 18 5.19 -2.36 -20.78
CA ALA A 18 3.85 -2.61 -20.23
C ALA A 18 3.65 -4.08 -19.85
N ASP A 19 4.16 -5.02 -20.64
CA ASP A 19 4.12 -6.45 -20.33
C ASP A 19 4.99 -6.79 -19.12
N ALA A 20 6.18 -6.21 -19.02
CA ALA A 20 7.06 -6.38 -17.87
C ALA A 20 6.40 -5.85 -16.59
N GLN A 21 5.75 -4.70 -16.64
CA GLN A 21 5.03 -4.14 -15.51
C GLN A 21 3.85 -5.03 -15.09
N ARG A 22 3.02 -5.48 -16.03
CA ARG A 22 1.92 -6.41 -15.75
C ARG A 22 2.39 -7.72 -15.11
N ASN A 23 3.51 -8.27 -15.60
CA ASN A 23 4.10 -9.48 -15.01
C ASN A 23 4.58 -9.21 -13.58
N ARG A 24 5.23 -8.06 -13.34
CA ARG A 24 5.69 -7.65 -12.00
C ARG A 24 4.51 -7.54 -11.03
N ASP A 25 3.44 -6.86 -11.42
CA ASP A 25 2.27 -6.64 -10.57
C ASP A 25 1.56 -7.96 -10.25
N ARG A 26 1.45 -8.86 -11.24
CA ARG A 26 0.89 -10.20 -11.04
C ARG A 26 1.74 -11.03 -10.08
N ILE A 27 3.06 -10.99 -10.20
CA ILE A 27 3.95 -11.69 -9.26
C ILE A 27 3.73 -11.18 -7.83
N LEU A 28 3.64 -9.85 -7.64
CA LEU A 28 3.45 -9.24 -6.32
C LEU A 28 2.12 -9.69 -5.68
N GLU A 29 1.04 -9.69 -6.45
CA GLU A 29 -0.28 -10.10 -5.96
C GLU A 29 -0.30 -11.58 -5.57
N VAL A 30 0.16 -12.47 -6.45
CA VAL A 30 0.24 -13.92 -6.18
C VAL A 30 1.16 -14.22 -5.00
N ALA A 31 2.31 -13.54 -4.91
CA ALA A 31 3.25 -13.73 -3.81
C ALA A 31 2.63 -13.30 -2.47
N ARG A 32 1.94 -12.16 -2.44
CA ARG A 32 1.23 -11.67 -1.27
C ARG A 32 0.19 -12.69 -0.77
N GLU A 33 -0.67 -13.15 -1.67
CA GLU A 33 -1.70 -14.15 -1.34
C GLU A 33 -1.09 -15.45 -0.82
N THR A 34 -0.07 -15.94 -1.51
CA THR A 34 0.64 -17.16 -1.15
C THR A 34 1.30 -17.05 0.23
N PHE A 35 2.00 -15.96 0.51
CA PHE A 35 2.63 -15.76 1.81
C PHE A 35 1.62 -15.57 2.95
N THR A 36 0.47 -14.96 2.67
CA THR A 36 -0.61 -14.80 3.66
C THR A 36 -1.27 -16.14 4.00
N GLN A 37 -1.46 -17.02 3.01
CA GLN A 37 -2.17 -18.28 3.18
C GLN A 37 -1.28 -19.43 3.63
N GLU A 38 -0.07 -19.51 3.12
CA GLU A 38 0.82 -20.67 3.26
C GLU A 38 2.12 -20.35 4.04
N GLY A 39 2.33 -19.07 4.40
CA GLY A 39 3.53 -18.61 5.11
C GLY A 39 4.72 -18.38 4.19
N LEU A 40 5.81 -17.90 4.79
CA LEU A 40 7.00 -17.46 4.06
C LEU A 40 7.92 -18.60 3.59
N SER A 41 7.66 -19.84 3.99
CA SER A 41 8.50 -21.01 3.58
C SER A 41 8.27 -21.44 2.13
N VAL A 42 7.20 -20.97 1.49
CA VAL A 42 6.84 -21.32 0.11
C VAL A 42 7.99 -21.01 -0.86
N PRO A 43 8.36 -21.98 -1.73
CA PRO A 43 9.38 -21.76 -2.75
C PRO A 43 8.96 -20.68 -3.76
N VAL A 44 9.91 -19.86 -4.20
CA VAL A 44 9.65 -18.81 -5.20
C VAL A 44 9.24 -19.38 -6.57
N ASP A 45 9.67 -20.60 -6.89
CA ASP A 45 9.31 -21.30 -8.13
C ASP A 45 7.80 -21.57 -8.20
N LEU A 46 7.18 -21.91 -7.05
CA LEU A 46 5.73 -22.09 -6.97
C LEU A 46 4.99 -20.76 -7.15
N ILE A 47 5.56 -19.66 -6.64
CA ILE A 47 5.00 -18.32 -6.87
C ILE A 47 5.07 -17.95 -8.36
N ALA A 48 6.19 -18.23 -9.02
CA ALA A 48 6.35 -17.99 -10.46
C ALA A 48 5.34 -18.80 -11.29
N GLU A 49 5.15 -20.08 -10.96
CA GLU A 49 4.15 -20.96 -11.58
C GLU A 49 2.73 -20.40 -11.42
N ARG A 50 2.32 -20.06 -10.20
CA ARG A 50 1.01 -19.49 -9.90
C ARG A 50 0.78 -18.14 -10.59
N ALA A 51 1.83 -17.34 -10.71
CA ALA A 51 1.79 -16.06 -11.43
C ALA A 51 1.81 -16.23 -12.96
N ASN A 52 1.92 -17.48 -13.45
CA ASN A 52 2.05 -17.82 -14.87
C ASN A 52 3.20 -17.04 -15.55
N VAL A 53 4.36 -17.01 -14.90
CA VAL A 53 5.59 -16.41 -15.43
C VAL A 53 6.73 -17.43 -15.38
N GLY A 54 7.65 -17.34 -16.33
CA GLY A 54 8.86 -18.18 -16.28
C GLY A 54 9.74 -17.81 -15.07
N VAL A 55 10.36 -18.81 -14.43
CA VAL A 55 11.26 -18.63 -13.28
C VAL A 55 12.37 -17.62 -13.58
N GLY A 56 12.93 -17.62 -14.80
CA GLY A 56 13.92 -16.64 -15.22
C GLY A 56 13.37 -15.20 -15.28
N THR A 57 12.08 -15.03 -15.62
CA THR A 57 11.40 -13.74 -15.60
C THR A 57 11.16 -13.28 -14.16
N PHE A 58 10.77 -14.20 -13.28
CA PHE A 58 10.62 -13.93 -11.86
C PHE A 58 11.93 -13.38 -11.26
N TYR A 59 13.05 -14.07 -11.42
CA TYR A 59 14.34 -13.65 -10.84
C TYR A 59 14.90 -12.37 -11.45
N ARG A 60 14.52 -11.99 -12.66
CA ARG A 60 14.84 -10.67 -13.23
C ARG A 60 14.15 -9.53 -12.48
N HIS A 61 12.92 -9.75 -12.01
CA HIS A 61 12.17 -8.75 -11.23
C HIS A 61 12.54 -8.78 -9.73
N PHE A 62 12.72 -9.98 -9.19
CA PHE A 62 12.92 -10.20 -7.76
C PHE A 62 14.07 -11.19 -7.55
N PRO A 63 15.32 -10.70 -7.50
CA PRO A 63 16.53 -11.54 -7.37
C PRO A 63 16.55 -12.42 -6.12
N ASN A 64 15.85 -12.01 -5.08
CA ASN A 64 15.71 -12.76 -3.83
C ASN A 64 14.37 -12.45 -3.15
N LYS A 65 14.07 -13.19 -2.08
CA LYS A 65 12.83 -13.08 -1.30
C LYS A 65 12.71 -11.74 -0.57
N GLU A 66 13.81 -11.15 -0.17
CA GLU A 66 13.86 -9.86 0.52
C GLU A 66 13.44 -8.70 -0.40
N VAL A 67 13.94 -8.70 -1.65
CA VAL A 67 13.49 -7.74 -2.68
C VAL A 67 12.02 -7.92 -3.00
N LEU A 68 11.54 -9.17 -3.08
CA LEU A 68 10.12 -9.45 -3.28
C LEU A 68 9.27 -8.94 -2.11
N ALA A 69 9.67 -9.22 -0.88
CA ALA A 69 9.00 -8.76 0.34
C ALA A 69 8.87 -7.24 0.41
N SER A 70 9.99 -6.54 0.19
CA SER A 70 10.02 -5.07 0.15
C SER A 70 9.13 -4.51 -0.95
N ALA A 71 9.10 -5.16 -2.13
CA ALA A 71 8.26 -4.75 -3.24
C ALA A 71 6.76 -5.00 -2.98
N ILE A 72 6.39 -6.08 -2.28
CA ILE A 72 5.00 -6.33 -1.86
C ILE A 72 4.53 -5.20 -0.94
N LEU A 73 5.29 -4.87 0.09
CA LEU A 73 4.93 -3.80 1.02
C LEU A 73 4.85 -2.44 0.30
N ALA A 74 5.82 -2.11 -0.56
CA ALA A 74 5.78 -0.88 -1.35
C ALA A 74 4.54 -0.79 -2.25
N SER A 75 4.18 -1.87 -2.93
CA SER A 75 2.98 -1.92 -3.79
C SER A 75 1.68 -1.67 -3.01
N ARG A 76 1.58 -2.20 -1.78
CA ARG A 76 0.42 -1.97 -0.92
C ARG A 76 0.29 -0.50 -0.49
N LEU A 77 1.41 0.12 -0.19
CA LEU A 77 1.45 1.52 0.17
C LEU A 77 1.07 2.43 -1.01
N GLU A 78 1.54 2.13 -2.22
CA GLU A 78 1.13 2.83 -3.44
C GLU A 78 -0.38 2.67 -3.71
N SER A 79 -0.93 1.47 -3.53
CA SER A 79 -2.37 1.23 -3.66
C SER A 79 -3.18 2.05 -2.65
N LEU A 80 -2.71 2.20 -1.41
CA LEU A 80 -3.35 3.02 -0.39
C LEU A 80 -3.44 4.50 -0.81
N ILE A 81 -2.36 5.04 -1.37
CA ILE A 81 -2.36 6.42 -1.88
C ILE A 81 -3.32 6.57 -3.07
N GLY A 82 -3.32 5.63 -4.01
CA GLY A 82 -4.24 5.65 -5.15
C GLY A 82 -5.71 5.62 -4.74
N GLU A 83 -6.06 4.88 -3.70
CA GLU A 83 -7.44 4.88 -3.16
C GLU A 83 -7.78 6.17 -2.42
N ALA A 84 -6.82 6.77 -1.72
CA ALA A 84 -6.99 8.10 -1.13
C ALA A 84 -7.32 9.15 -2.19
N GLU A 85 -6.61 9.13 -3.33
CA GLU A 85 -6.85 10.03 -4.46
C GLU A 85 -8.26 9.85 -5.06
N GLN A 86 -8.77 8.62 -5.09
CA GLN A 86 -10.17 8.37 -5.51
C GLN A 86 -11.18 8.95 -4.49
N LEU A 87 -10.92 8.79 -3.20
CA LEU A 87 -11.74 9.35 -2.13
C LEU A 87 -11.71 10.89 -2.11
N GLU A 88 -10.61 11.53 -2.51
CA GLU A 88 -10.53 12.99 -2.64
C GLU A 88 -11.58 13.55 -3.60
N GLY A 89 -12.07 12.77 -4.56
CA GLY A 89 -13.15 13.14 -5.47
C GLY A 89 -14.55 13.16 -4.82
N SER A 90 -14.72 12.69 -3.59
CA SER A 90 -16.01 12.67 -2.89
C SER A 90 -16.58 14.08 -2.69
N PRO A 91 -17.91 14.28 -2.88
CA PRO A 91 -18.57 15.54 -2.58
C PRO A 91 -18.62 15.86 -1.07
N ASP A 92 -18.50 14.84 -0.20
CA ASP A 92 -18.41 15.01 1.25
C ASP A 92 -16.96 14.82 1.72
N PRO A 93 -16.26 15.93 2.09
CA PRO A 93 -14.88 15.85 2.56
C PRO A 93 -14.71 15.12 3.89
N GLY A 94 -15.73 15.15 4.77
CA GLY A 94 -15.71 14.45 6.04
C GLY A 94 -15.75 12.94 5.83
N ASP A 95 -16.70 12.46 5.02
CA ASP A 95 -16.81 11.05 4.68
C ASP A 95 -15.56 10.53 3.94
N ALA A 96 -14.99 11.32 3.04
CA ALA A 96 -13.74 10.99 2.36
C ALA A 96 -12.59 10.81 3.36
N PHE A 97 -12.42 11.75 4.28
CA PHE A 97 -11.35 11.73 5.27
C PHE A 97 -11.47 10.53 6.23
N PHE A 98 -12.63 10.35 6.85
CA PHE A 98 -12.84 9.21 7.75
C PHE A 98 -12.85 7.87 7.03
N GLY A 99 -13.31 7.83 5.79
CA GLY A 99 -13.22 6.65 4.91
C GLY A 99 -11.77 6.25 4.66
N PHE A 100 -10.90 7.21 4.39
CA PHE A 100 -9.47 6.97 4.22
C PHE A 100 -8.80 6.47 5.52
N LEU A 101 -9.15 7.03 6.68
CA LEU A 101 -8.64 6.55 7.96
C LEU A 101 -9.06 5.11 8.26
N ARG A 102 -10.30 4.71 7.93
CA ARG A 102 -10.76 3.32 8.04
C ARG A 102 -9.95 2.40 7.13
N LEU A 103 -9.76 2.79 5.89
CA LEU A 103 -8.96 2.05 4.91
C LEU A 103 -7.51 1.85 5.41
N MET A 104 -6.89 2.90 5.94
CA MET A 104 -5.57 2.81 6.57
C MET A 104 -5.55 1.78 7.71
N ALA A 105 -6.54 1.82 8.58
CA ALA A 105 -6.62 0.89 9.72
C ALA A 105 -6.84 -0.56 9.29
N GLU A 106 -7.70 -0.80 8.31
CA GLU A 106 -7.99 -2.14 7.77
C GLU A 106 -6.74 -2.78 7.16
N ARG A 107 -5.96 -2.00 6.41
CA ARG A 107 -4.75 -2.49 5.74
C ARG A 107 -3.57 -2.64 6.69
N SER A 108 -3.43 -1.72 7.66
CA SER A 108 -2.30 -1.69 8.57
C SER A 108 -2.09 -3.01 9.31
N SER A 109 -3.16 -3.66 9.76
CA SER A 109 -3.07 -4.93 10.50
C SER A 109 -2.45 -6.06 9.66
N ALA A 110 -2.90 -6.20 8.40
CA ALA A 110 -2.37 -7.24 7.51
C ALA A 110 -0.94 -6.92 7.04
N ASP A 111 -0.63 -5.64 6.82
CA ASP A 111 0.69 -5.21 6.37
C ASP A 111 1.73 -5.33 7.47
N MET A 112 1.36 -5.01 8.72
CA MET A 112 2.22 -5.20 9.89
C MET A 112 2.49 -6.67 10.14
N ALA A 113 1.47 -7.53 10.13
CA ALA A 113 1.65 -8.97 10.31
C ALA A 113 2.58 -9.58 9.25
N LEU A 114 2.48 -9.13 8.01
CA LEU A 114 3.36 -9.58 6.92
C LEU A 114 4.80 -9.06 7.12
N ALA A 115 4.97 -7.80 7.50
CA ALA A 115 6.28 -7.21 7.77
C ALA A 115 6.97 -7.87 8.97
N ASP A 116 6.22 -8.15 10.04
CA ASP A 116 6.73 -8.85 11.22
C ASP A 116 7.16 -10.27 10.85
N ALA A 117 6.36 -11.00 10.10
CA ALA A 117 6.70 -12.35 9.63
C ALA A 117 8.00 -12.37 8.79
N PHE A 118 8.19 -11.38 7.90
CA PHE A 118 9.43 -11.26 7.16
C PHE A 118 10.62 -10.97 8.07
N THR A 119 10.45 -10.07 9.04
CA THR A 119 11.50 -9.71 10.01
C THR A 119 11.89 -10.90 10.88
N GLU A 120 10.91 -11.66 11.38
CA GLU A 120 11.13 -12.89 12.15
C GLU A 120 11.85 -13.97 11.32
N ALA A 121 11.60 -14.01 10.01
CA ALA A 121 12.31 -14.89 9.08
C ALA A 121 13.72 -14.40 8.72
N GLY A 122 14.17 -13.27 9.29
CA GLY A 122 15.51 -12.71 9.11
C GLY A 122 15.68 -11.85 7.86
N TYR A 123 14.58 -11.41 7.24
CA TYR A 123 14.65 -10.48 6.11
C TYR A 123 14.65 -9.03 6.58
N ASP A 124 15.60 -8.22 6.10
CA ASP A 124 15.61 -6.76 6.34
C ASP A 124 14.62 -6.07 5.38
N VAL A 125 13.36 -6.03 5.79
CA VAL A 125 12.29 -5.44 4.99
C VAL A 125 12.15 -3.98 5.35
N LYS A 126 12.59 -3.10 4.46
CA LYS A 126 12.37 -1.66 4.61
C LYS A 126 10.91 -1.33 4.32
N SER A 127 10.09 -1.34 5.36
CA SER A 127 8.71 -0.87 5.30
C SER A 127 8.67 0.65 5.18
N GLY A 128 8.37 1.12 3.97
CA GLY A 128 8.15 2.53 3.65
C GLY A 128 9.44 3.34 3.54
N SER A 129 9.75 3.77 2.31
CA SER A 129 10.80 4.77 2.08
C SER A 129 10.38 6.12 2.70
N ALA A 130 11.35 6.99 3.00
CA ALA A 130 11.08 8.37 3.42
C ALA A 130 10.14 9.09 2.43
N GLU A 131 10.32 8.84 1.14
CA GLU A 131 9.47 9.33 0.05
C GLU A 131 8.01 8.88 0.19
N PHE A 132 7.77 7.61 0.55
CA PHE A 132 6.40 7.15 0.80
C PHE A 132 5.75 7.87 1.96
N LYS A 133 6.47 8.03 3.09
CA LYS A 133 5.96 8.75 4.26
C LYS A 133 5.61 10.20 3.91
N GLU A 134 6.42 10.85 3.09
CA GLU A 134 6.18 12.21 2.61
C GLU A 134 4.91 12.27 1.76
N ARG A 135 4.76 11.41 0.76
CA ARG A 135 3.57 11.31 -0.09
C ARG A 135 2.30 11.01 0.73
N LEU A 136 2.37 10.12 1.70
CA LEU A 136 1.25 9.82 2.59
C LEU A 136 0.85 11.04 3.41
N LEU A 137 1.83 11.76 3.98
CA LEU A 137 1.57 12.99 4.76
C LEU A 137 0.98 14.10 3.89
N GLU A 138 1.43 14.26 2.65
CA GLU A 138 0.87 15.23 1.71
C GLU A 138 -0.59 14.90 1.37
N THR A 139 -0.88 13.64 1.04
CA THR A 139 -2.23 13.18 0.71
C THR A 139 -3.16 13.33 1.90
N LEU A 140 -2.74 12.86 3.08
CA LEU A 140 -3.50 13.02 4.32
C LEU A 140 -3.72 14.50 4.65
N GLY A 141 -2.72 15.35 4.42
CA GLY A 141 -2.81 16.80 4.65
C GLY A 141 -3.81 17.48 3.72
N ARG A 142 -3.91 17.07 2.45
CA ARG A 142 -4.93 17.59 1.52
C ARG A 142 -6.34 17.21 1.99
N MET A 143 -6.56 15.94 2.33
CA MET A 143 -7.85 15.43 2.81
C MET A 143 -8.25 16.08 4.12
N LEU A 144 -7.31 16.20 5.08
CA LEU A 144 -7.53 16.85 6.38
C LEU A 144 -7.98 18.29 6.21
N ARG A 145 -7.27 19.09 5.42
CA ARG A 145 -7.64 20.50 5.18
C ARG A 145 -9.05 20.64 4.60
N ARG A 146 -9.46 19.77 3.68
CA ARG A 146 -10.82 19.78 3.14
C ARG A 146 -11.87 19.43 4.19
N ALA A 147 -11.60 18.42 5.02
CA ALA A 147 -12.49 18.00 6.11
C ALA A 147 -12.57 19.07 7.23
N GLN A 148 -11.48 19.77 7.53
CA GLN A 148 -11.47 20.91 8.45
C GLN A 148 -12.28 22.09 7.89
N ALA A 149 -12.12 22.42 6.62
CA ALA A 149 -12.87 23.48 5.96
C ALA A 149 -14.39 23.22 5.90
N SER A 150 -14.81 21.96 5.82
CA SER A 150 -16.23 21.56 5.88
C SER A 150 -16.78 21.49 7.32
N GLY A 151 -15.95 21.67 8.34
CA GLY A 151 -16.35 21.53 9.75
C GLY A 151 -16.49 20.08 10.24
N ALA A 152 -16.08 19.10 9.46
CA ALA A 152 -16.15 17.68 9.84
C ALA A 152 -15.04 17.28 10.81
N VAL A 153 -13.90 17.97 10.78
CA VAL A 153 -12.72 17.71 11.61
C VAL A 153 -12.28 18.99 12.31
N ARG A 154 -11.81 18.88 13.55
CA ARG A 154 -11.28 19.98 14.35
C ARG A 154 -10.04 20.60 13.67
N THR A 155 -9.86 21.93 13.81
CA THR A 155 -8.87 22.70 13.02
C THR A 155 -7.48 22.78 13.63
N ASP A 156 -7.30 22.33 14.87
CA ASP A 156 -6.03 22.40 15.61
C ASP A 156 -5.09 21.20 15.39
N LEU A 157 -5.49 20.24 14.53
CA LEU A 157 -4.70 19.07 14.20
C LEU A 157 -3.93 19.24 12.88
N THR A 158 -2.72 18.66 12.84
CA THR A 158 -1.90 18.50 11.64
C THR A 158 -2.00 17.08 11.07
N SER A 159 -1.57 16.90 9.83
CA SER A 159 -1.48 15.54 9.23
C SER A 159 -0.52 14.63 10.00
N SER A 160 0.52 15.18 10.62
CA SER A 160 1.45 14.41 11.47
C SER A 160 0.78 13.90 12.74
N ASP A 161 -0.08 14.71 13.36
CA ASP A 161 -0.83 14.30 14.56
C ASP A 161 -1.79 13.15 14.21
N VAL A 162 -2.55 13.30 13.13
CA VAL A 162 -3.47 12.26 12.66
C VAL A 162 -2.71 10.96 12.31
N LEU A 163 -1.59 11.05 11.59
CA LEU A 163 -0.79 9.88 11.25
C LEU A 163 -0.24 9.19 12.50
N ALA A 164 0.23 9.96 13.49
CA ALA A 164 0.74 9.42 14.75
C ALA A 164 -0.36 8.70 15.56
N LEU A 165 -1.56 9.30 15.64
CA LEU A 165 -2.72 8.69 16.29
C LEU A 165 -3.14 7.39 15.60
N MET A 166 -3.20 7.38 14.27
CA MET A 166 -3.54 6.18 13.50
C MET A 166 -2.49 5.09 13.68
N ALA A 167 -1.21 5.42 13.58
CA ALA A 167 -0.12 4.45 13.78
C ALA A 167 -0.16 3.84 15.19
N ALA A 168 -0.30 4.65 16.23
CA ALA A 168 -0.41 4.19 17.61
C ALA A 168 -1.63 3.28 17.82
N SER A 169 -2.79 3.64 17.25
CA SER A 169 -4.02 2.86 17.35
C SER A 169 -3.92 1.52 16.63
N CYS A 170 -3.35 1.49 15.43
CA CYS A 170 -3.13 0.25 14.67
C CYS A 170 -2.12 -0.67 15.36
N MET A 171 -1.03 -0.13 15.90
CA MET A 171 -0.06 -0.91 16.67
C MET A 171 -0.69 -1.48 17.95
N ALA A 172 -1.47 -0.69 18.68
CA ALA A 172 -2.13 -1.14 19.90
C ALA A 172 -3.16 -2.24 19.60
N THR A 173 -4.03 -2.06 18.61
CA THR A 173 -5.04 -3.06 18.24
C THR A 173 -4.39 -4.36 17.78
N GLY A 174 -3.32 -4.31 16.99
CA GLY A 174 -2.54 -5.48 16.58
C GLY A 174 -1.89 -6.18 17.78
N ARG A 175 -1.22 -5.44 18.65
CA ARG A 175 -0.54 -5.99 19.85
C ARG A 175 -1.49 -6.67 20.85
N PHE A 176 -2.71 -6.15 20.98
CA PHE A 176 -3.74 -6.73 21.85
C PHE A 176 -4.62 -7.76 21.15
N GLY A 177 -4.36 -8.09 19.88
CA GLY A 177 -5.12 -9.05 19.10
C GLY A 177 -6.57 -8.62 18.86
N LEU A 178 -6.85 -7.31 18.87
CA LEU A 178 -8.20 -6.80 18.64
C LEU A 178 -8.56 -6.92 17.17
N SER A 179 -9.74 -7.46 16.88
CA SER A 179 -10.25 -7.64 15.52
C SER A 179 -11.75 -7.33 15.44
N GLY A 180 -12.28 -7.16 14.24
CA GLY A 180 -13.70 -6.93 14.03
C GLY A 180 -14.25 -5.76 14.87
N ALA A 181 -15.38 -5.98 15.54
CA ALA A 181 -16.09 -4.96 16.31
C ALA A 181 -15.27 -4.31 17.43
N ASP A 182 -14.32 -5.04 18.03
CA ASP A 182 -13.49 -4.49 19.11
C ASP A 182 -12.49 -3.47 18.58
N ARG A 183 -11.85 -3.77 17.45
CA ARG A 183 -10.99 -2.83 16.73
C ARG A 183 -11.78 -1.61 16.28
N ASP A 184 -12.95 -1.82 15.67
CA ASP A 184 -13.78 -0.75 15.14
C ASP A 184 -14.26 0.20 16.25
N ARG A 185 -14.55 -0.34 17.45
CA ARG A 185 -14.90 0.48 18.62
C ARG A 185 -13.73 1.35 19.08
N VAL A 186 -12.51 0.81 19.13
CA VAL A 186 -11.31 1.58 19.51
C VAL A 186 -11.04 2.70 18.49
N LEU A 187 -11.11 2.37 17.20
CA LEU A 187 -10.96 3.36 16.13
C LEU A 187 -12.08 4.40 16.16
N GLY A 188 -13.31 4.00 16.50
CA GLY A 188 -14.43 4.92 16.68
C GLY A 188 -14.13 6.01 17.70
N VAL A 189 -13.55 5.66 18.86
CA VAL A 189 -13.14 6.63 19.89
C VAL A 189 -12.09 7.62 19.33
N VAL A 190 -11.14 7.12 18.54
CA VAL A 190 -10.14 8.00 17.89
C VAL A 190 -10.82 8.95 16.90
N PHE A 191 -11.72 8.44 16.06
CA PHE A 191 -12.44 9.25 15.07
C PHE A 191 -13.33 10.30 15.73
N ASP A 192 -14.00 9.96 16.83
CA ASP A 192 -14.80 10.93 17.60
C ASP A 192 -13.93 12.04 18.18
N GLY A 193 -12.70 11.70 18.63
CA GLY A 193 -11.73 12.69 19.10
C GLY A 193 -11.19 13.63 18.01
N LEU A 194 -11.31 13.26 16.73
CA LEU A 194 -10.94 14.11 15.60
C LEU A 194 -12.07 15.08 15.19
N ARG A 195 -13.30 14.86 15.66
CA ARG A 195 -14.43 15.74 15.37
C ARG A 195 -14.35 17.04 16.18
N PRO A 196 -14.96 18.12 15.73
CA PRO A 196 -15.08 19.34 16.54
C PRO A 196 -15.77 19.06 17.88
N ALA A 197 -15.31 19.73 18.94
CA ALA A 197 -16.04 19.72 20.21
C ALA A 197 -17.41 20.40 20.00
N THR A 198 -18.46 19.73 20.41
CA THR A 198 -19.84 20.29 20.44
C THR A 198 -19.98 21.34 21.49
#